data_95fb4daef6678c316a9cc84f9b2613c9
#
_entry.id   95fb4daef6678c316a9cc84f9b2613c9
#
_cell.length_a   1.000
_cell.length_b   1.000
_cell.length_c   1.000
_cell.angle_alpha   90.00
_cell.angle_beta   90.00
_cell.angle_gamma   90.00
#
_symmetry.space_group_name_H-M   'P 1'
#
loop_
_entity.id
_entity.type
_entity.pdbx_description
1 polymer ?
#
loop_
_entity_poly.entity_id
_entity_poly.type
_entity_poly.pdbx_seq_one_letter_code
_entity_poly.pdbx_strand_id
1 'polypeptide(L)'
;IGFIFLVRAAIRTVVNKFTVPAVTTSANKTAGTKSTAGKHKTKKKSASKKKTSTKNTSPKADSSKRAVQLETVTISKKNKKNPDKVSLTISSTGDCTLGTDENFSYSTSLNAYYESYGADYFFQNVRSIFQKDDLSIVNMEGTLTDETAREAKTFAFKAPAKYAAILSGSSIEAANLANNHSHDYGKKSYTDTISALDDAGIASFGYNRVKIFKVKGIKVGVTGIYELADHQKRASQVKKNIKALKKAGAQIIIVNFHWGIEKQYTPDENQKALAHLAIDEGADLVIGHHPHVLEGIEKYNGKY
;
A
#
# COMPACT_ATOMS: atom_id res chain seq x y z
N ILE A 1 -16.70 -13.89 20.39
CA ILE A 1 -17.64 -14.35 19.33
C ILE A 1 -17.95 -13.10 18.49
N GLY A 2 -17.21 -12.79 17.45
CA GLY A 2 -17.53 -11.58 16.66
C GLY A 2 -16.73 -11.33 15.40
N PHE A 3 -15.60 -11.98 15.17
CA PHE A 3 -14.72 -11.59 14.07
C PHE A 3 -14.66 -12.55 12.86
N ILE A 4 -15.35 -13.67 12.90
CA ILE A 4 -15.42 -14.60 11.74
C ILE A 4 -16.42 -14.14 10.67
N PHE A 5 -17.26 -13.13 10.94
CA PHE A 5 -18.30 -12.66 10.01
C PHE A 5 -17.82 -11.66 8.96
N LEU A 6 -16.62 -11.11 9.05
CA LEU A 6 -16.14 -10.05 8.14
C LEU A 6 -15.73 -10.52 6.74
N VAL A 7 -15.53 -11.81 6.53
CA VAL A 7 -15.18 -12.33 5.19
C VAL A 7 -16.40 -12.52 4.29
N ARG A 8 -17.62 -12.57 4.82
CA ARG A 8 -18.85 -12.78 4.01
C ARG A 8 -19.56 -11.52 3.54
N ALA A 9 -19.28 -10.35 4.09
CA ALA A 9 -20.08 -9.15 3.80
C ALA A 9 -19.43 -8.08 2.92
N ALA A 10 -18.13 -8.15 2.64
CA ALA A 10 -17.39 -7.02 2.08
C ALA A 10 -16.76 -7.27 0.70
N ILE A 11 -17.26 -8.19 -0.10
CA ILE A 11 -16.84 -8.31 -1.50
C ILE A 11 -17.93 -7.74 -2.41
N ARG A 12 -18.09 -6.42 -2.42
CA ARG A 12 -18.46 -5.72 -3.65
C ARG A 12 -17.18 -5.20 -4.27
N THR A 13 -16.56 -6.03 -5.08
CA THR A 13 -15.45 -5.63 -5.95
C THR A 13 -15.93 -4.49 -6.83
N VAL A 14 -15.37 -3.29 -6.64
CA VAL A 14 -15.51 -2.22 -7.63
C VAL A 14 -14.62 -2.63 -8.81
N VAL A 15 -15.18 -3.36 -9.76
CA VAL A 15 -14.49 -3.68 -11.02
C VAL A 15 -14.60 -2.46 -11.92
N ASN A 16 -13.63 -1.56 -11.85
CA ASN A 16 -13.52 -0.45 -12.77
C ASN A 16 -12.71 -0.88 -13.99
N LYS A 17 -13.35 -0.91 -15.16
CA LYS A 17 -12.67 -1.09 -16.45
C LYS A 17 -12.22 0.29 -16.95
N PHE A 18 -10.92 0.56 -16.85
CA PHE A 18 -10.32 1.73 -17.49
C PHE A 18 -9.90 1.36 -18.93
N THR A 19 -10.30 2.17 -19.88
CA THR A 19 -9.92 1.99 -21.29
C THR A 19 -9.03 3.16 -21.67
N VAL A 20 -7.75 2.92 -21.97
CA VAL A 20 -6.76 3.92 -22.39
C VAL A 20 -6.42 3.67 -23.86
N PRO A 21 -6.42 4.71 -24.74
CA PRO A 21 -5.97 4.57 -26.12
C PRO A 21 -4.49 4.15 -26.15
N ALA A 22 -4.12 3.30 -27.09
CA ALA A 22 -2.73 2.92 -27.33
C ALA A 22 -1.92 4.16 -27.80
N VAL A 23 -0.83 4.46 -27.10
CA VAL A 23 0.12 5.49 -27.55
C VAL A 23 1.09 4.85 -28.52
N THR A 24 1.06 5.30 -29.78
CA THR A 24 2.08 4.97 -30.80
C THR A 24 3.39 5.64 -30.43
N THR A 25 4.39 4.89 -30.03
CA THR A 25 5.77 5.36 -29.86
C THR A 25 6.48 5.31 -31.20
N SER A 26 6.71 6.48 -31.81
CA SER A 26 7.71 6.63 -32.87
C SER A 26 9.11 6.63 -32.26
N ALA A 27 9.92 5.67 -32.65
CA ALA A 27 11.32 5.56 -32.25
C ALA A 27 12.17 6.60 -32.97
N ASN A 28 12.74 7.56 -32.28
CA ASN A 28 13.84 8.36 -32.77
C ASN A 28 15.16 7.83 -32.17
N LYS A 29 16.00 7.28 -33.09
CA LYS A 29 17.42 7.00 -32.84
C LYS A 29 18.20 8.30 -32.90
N THR A 30 19.01 8.61 -31.92
CA THR A 30 20.24 9.38 -32.12
C THR A 30 21.33 8.99 -31.13
N ALA A 31 22.50 8.95 -31.67
CA ALA A 31 23.77 8.44 -31.29
C ALA A 31 24.44 9.08 -30.07
N GLY A 32 25.38 8.32 -29.56
CA GLY A 32 26.22 8.47 -28.41
C GLY A 32 27.20 9.64 -28.37
N THR A 33 27.79 9.78 -27.18
CA THR A 33 29.23 10.08 -27.02
C THR A 33 29.71 9.76 -25.60
N LYS A 34 30.99 9.44 -25.54
CA LYS A 34 31.79 8.86 -24.47
C LYS A 34 32.29 9.87 -23.42
N SER A 35 32.70 9.23 -22.28
CA SER A 35 33.88 9.56 -21.45
C SER A 35 33.73 10.76 -20.49
N THR A 36 34.21 10.74 -19.25
CA THR A 36 35.49 10.32 -18.69
C THR A 36 35.42 10.22 -17.16
N ALA A 37 36.31 9.41 -16.61
CA ALA A 37 36.49 9.18 -15.20
C ALA A 37 37.19 10.34 -14.45
N GLY A 38 36.90 10.48 -13.15
CA GLY A 38 37.65 11.34 -12.25
C GLY A 38 37.64 10.78 -10.82
N LYS A 39 38.84 10.41 -10.34
CA LYS A 39 39.17 9.79 -9.05
C LYS A 39 39.34 10.81 -7.91
N HIS A 40 39.23 10.26 -6.67
CA HIS A 40 39.86 10.69 -5.39
C HIS A 40 39.08 11.70 -4.54
N LYS A 41 39.01 11.60 -3.21
CA LYS A 41 39.91 11.12 -2.13
C LYS A 41 39.13 10.98 -0.81
N THR A 42 39.48 9.96 -0.06
CA THR A 42 39.19 9.72 1.35
C THR A 42 39.71 10.80 2.30
N LYS A 43 38.97 11.12 3.36
CA LYS A 43 39.52 11.59 4.65
C LYS A 43 38.65 11.09 5.82
N LYS A 44 39.29 10.22 6.62
CA LYS A 44 38.89 9.89 8.00
C LYS A 44 39.11 11.09 8.92
N LYS A 45 38.23 11.33 9.87
CA LYS A 45 38.59 11.86 11.20
C LYS A 45 37.58 11.44 12.27
N SER A 46 38.13 11.13 13.40
CA SER A 46 37.71 10.45 14.61
C SER A 46 36.78 11.21 15.53
N ALA A 47 35.96 10.44 16.22
CA ALA A 47 35.41 10.46 17.58
C ALA A 47 35.40 11.73 18.44
N SER A 48 34.20 11.97 19.01
CA SER A 48 34.07 12.44 20.39
C SER A 48 32.70 12.02 20.97
N LYS A 49 32.74 11.29 22.10
CA LYS A 49 31.60 10.88 22.92
C LYS A 49 31.06 12.07 23.69
N LYS A 50 29.73 12.33 23.61
CA LYS A 50 29.01 13.10 24.62
C LYS A 50 27.70 12.38 24.95
N LYS A 51 27.59 11.91 26.20
CA LYS A 51 26.37 11.40 26.82
C LYS A 51 25.37 12.53 26.93
N THR A 52 24.12 12.31 26.49
CA THR A 52 23.01 13.14 26.92
C THR A 52 21.75 12.27 27.02
N SER A 53 21.02 12.47 28.11
CA SER A 53 19.86 11.76 28.59
C SER A 53 18.73 11.66 27.58
N THR A 54 18.17 10.46 27.39
CA THR A 54 17.00 10.17 26.58
C THR A 54 15.72 10.56 27.29
N LYS A 55 15.05 11.60 26.80
CA LYS A 55 13.61 11.76 26.96
C LYS A 55 12.94 10.92 25.86
N ASN A 56 12.18 9.90 26.27
CA ASN A 56 11.29 9.14 25.39
C ASN A 56 10.19 10.07 24.89
N THR A 57 10.30 10.51 23.65
CA THR A 57 9.19 11.04 22.87
C THR A 57 9.11 10.18 21.62
N SER A 58 8.00 9.45 21.45
CA SER A 58 7.67 8.72 20.23
C SER A 58 7.89 9.62 19.01
N PRO A 59 8.61 9.18 17.98
CA PRO A 59 8.87 10.03 16.83
C PRO A 59 7.61 10.14 15.97
N LYS A 60 6.82 11.17 16.16
CA LYS A 60 5.93 11.71 15.11
C LYS A 60 6.83 12.28 14.01
N ALA A 61 7.44 11.40 13.21
CA ALA A 61 8.20 11.83 12.05
C ALA A 61 7.20 12.31 10.99
N ASP A 62 7.14 13.62 10.81
CA ASP A 62 6.38 14.26 9.75
C ASP A 62 6.81 13.69 8.38
N SER A 63 6.04 12.70 7.90
CA SER A 63 6.28 12.02 6.62
C SER A 63 6.18 12.97 5.42
N SER A 64 5.55 14.14 5.59
CA SER A 64 5.39 15.14 4.53
C SER A 64 6.73 15.75 4.07
N LYS A 65 7.75 15.75 4.95
CA LYS A 65 9.08 16.32 4.66
C LYS A 65 10.06 15.34 4.01
N ARG A 66 9.78 14.04 4.02
CA ARG A 66 10.66 13.04 3.41
C ARG A 66 10.57 13.05 1.89
N ALA A 67 11.68 12.78 1.19
CA ALA A 67 11.68 12.59 -0.26
C ALA A 67 10.79 11.41 -0.65
N VAL A 68 10.09 11.52 -1.79
CA VAL A 68 9.31 10.41 -2.33
C VAL A 68 10.27 9.34 -2.85
N GLN A 69 10.07 8.09 -2.44
CA GLN A 69 10.75 6.91 -2.94
C GLN A 69 9.85 6.25 -3.98
N LEU A 70 10.34 6.13 -5.22
CA LEU A 70 9.57 5.57 -6.32
C LEU A 70 10.29 4.33 -6.86
N GLU A 71 9.55 3.24 -6.95
CA GLU A 71 10.01 1.98 -7.55
C GLU A 71 9.05 1.52 -8.64
N THR A 72 9.55 0.73 -9.59
CA THR A 72 8.75 0.17 -10.69
C THR A 72 8.78 -1.35 -10.64
N VAL A 73 7.60 -1.95 -10.65
CA VAL A 73 7.39 -3.40 -10.69
C VAL A 73 6.74 -3.76 -12.03
N THR A 74 7.17 -4.85 -12.69
CA THR A 74 6.56 -5.34 -13.93
C THR A 74 5.75 -6.60 -13.64
N ILE A 75 4.46 -6.57 -13.97
CA ILE A 75 3.57 -7.72 -13.87
C ILE A 75 3.39 -8.32 -15.27
N SER A 76 3.79 -9.59 -15.44
CA SER A 76 3.74 -10.29 -16.72
C SER A 76 2.33 -10.81 -17.01
N LYS A 77 1.44 -9.94 -17.44
CA LYS A 77 0.09 -10.30 -17.94
C LYS A 77 0.01 -10.03 -19.45
N LYS A 78 -0.52 -10.98 -20.21
CA LYS A 78 -0.68 -10.83 -21.66
C LYS A 78 -1.95 -10.06 -21.99
N ASN A 79 -1.86 -9.09 -22.91
CA ASN A 79 -3.03 -8.43 -23.46
C ASN A 79 -3.80 -9.38 -24.39
N LYS A 80 -5.11 -9.55 -24.16
CA LYS A 80 -5.94 -10.42 -24.97
C LYS A 80 -6.62 -9.63 -26.11
N LYS A 81 -6.27 -9.96 -27.36
CA LYS A 81 -7.06 -9.75 -28.59
C LYS A 81 -7.27 -8.37 -29.20
N ASN A 82 -6.88 -7.23 -28.61
CA ASN A 82 -7.00 -5.97 -29.34
C ASN A 82 -5.78 -5.07 -29.07
N PRO A 83 -4.86 -4.85 -30.04
CA PRO A 83 -3.68 -4.03 -29.84
C PRO A 83 -4.02 -2.53 -29.62
N ASP A 84 -5.17 -2.07 -30.11
CA ASP A 84 -5.56 -0.66 -30.06
C ASP A 84 -6.27 -0.29 -28.76
N LYS A 85 -6.63 -1.28 -27.93
CA LYS A 85 -7.39 -1.05 -26.71
C LYS A 85 -6.95 -2.01 -25.59
N VAL A 86 -6.34 -1.45 -24.53
CA VAL A 86 -5.93 -2.19 -23.35
C VAL A 86 -6.99 -2.05 -22.26
N SER A 87 -7.45 -3.18 -21.71
CA SER A 87 -8.34 -3.21 -20.57
C SER A 87 -7.63 -3.83 -19.37
N LEU A 88 -7.66 -3.15 -18.21
CA LEU A 88 -7.15 -3.64 -16.94
C LEU A 88 -8.31 -3.92 -15.99
N THR A 89 -8.20 -5.03 -15.27
CA THR A 89 -9.03 -5.34 -14.11
C THR A 89 -8.15 -5.21 -12.87
N ILE A 90 -8.53 -4.31 -11.96
CA ILE A 90 -7.80 -4.07 -10.72
C ILE A 90 -8.74 -4.41 -9.56
N SER A 91 -8.28 -5.29 -8.67
CA SER A 91 -8.99 -5.63 -7.44
C SER A 91 -8.35 -4.90 -6.26
N SER A 92 -9.17 -4.36 -5.38
CA SER A 92 -8.73 -3.84 -4.09
C SER A 92 -9.59 -4.44 -2.97
N THR A 93 -8.93 -4.91 -1.92
CA THR A 93 -9.62 -5.40 -0.72
C THR A 93 -9.67 -4.32 0.34
N GLY A 94 -10.47 -4.54 1.39
CA GLY A 94 -10.44 -3.76 2.61
C GLY A 94 -9.20 -4.06 3.47
N ASP A 95 -9.35 -3.83 4.78
CA ASP A 95 -8.30 -4.03 5.78
C ASP A 95 -7.97 -5.52 5.90
N CYS A 96 -6.72 -5.85 5.63
CA CYS A 96 -6.17 -7.20 5.64
C CYS A 96 -5.25 -7.34 6.85
N THR A 97 -5.83 -7.70 7.99
CA THR A 97 -5.10 -7.86 9.26
C THR A 97 -4.49 -9.24 9.33
N LEU A 98 -3.22 -9.35 8.93
CA LEU A 98 -2.45 -10.60 9.06
C LEU A 98 -1.73 -10.61 10.41
N GLY A 99 -2.33 -11.29 11.38
CA GLY A 99 -1.76 -11.39 12.72
C GLY A 99 -2.82 -11.38 13.80
N THR A 100 -2.36 -11.29 15.04
CA THR A 100 -3.22 -11.22 16.23
C THR A 100 -2.63 -10.28 17.26
N ASP A 101 -3.46 -9.76 18.14
CA ASP A 101 -3.00 -9.09 19.36
C ASP A 101 -2.68 -10.16 20.43
N GLU A 102 -1.61 -9.95 21.19
CA GLU A 102 -1.18 -10.87 22.25
C GLU A 102 -2.21 -11.05 23.37
N ASN A 103 -3.14 -10.09 23.53
CA ASN A 103 -4.21 -10.13 24.52
C ASN A 103 -5.45 -10.91 24.03
N PHE A 104 -5.47 -11.37 22.78
CA PHE A 104 -6.57 -12.17 22.24
C PHE A 104 -6.41 -13.65 22.59
N SER A 105 -7.53 -14.37 22.68
CA SER A 105 -7.49 -15.83 22.84
C SER A 105 -6.79 -16.48 21.65
N TYR A 106 -5.72 -17.23 21.91
CA TYR A 106 -4.97 -17.92 20.87
C TYR A 106 -5.85 -18.89 20.06
N SER A 107 -6.72 -19.63 20.71
CA SER A 107 -7.55 -20.68 20.05
C SER A 107 -8.49 -20.14 18.96
N THR A 108 -8.81 -18.86 18.98
CA THR A 108 -9.64 -18.18 17.98
C THR A 108 -8.87 -17.16 17.16
N SER A 109 -7.55 -17.14 17.27
CA SER A 109 -6.68 -16.19 16.57
C SER A 109 -6.41 -16.63 15.14
N LEU A 110 -6.01 -15.66 14.29
CA LEU A 110 -5.50 -15.95 12.96
C LEU A 110 -4.30 -16.90 13.02
N ASN A 111 -3.45 -16.77 14.04
CA ASN A 111 -2.26 -17.60 14.22
C ASN A 111 -2.64 -19.08 14.43
N ALA A 112 -3.65 -19.37 15.27
CA ALA A 112 -4.14 -20.74 15.46
C ALA A 112 -4.71 -21.33 14.17
N TYR A 113 -5.44 -20.55 13.39
CA TYR A 113 -5.94 -20.98 12.08
C TYR A 113 -4.82 -21.22 11.08
N TYR A 114 -3.79 -20.36 11.07
CA TYR A 114 -2.62 -20.56 10.21
C TYR A 114 -1.88 -21.87 10.54
N GLU A 115 -1.65 -22.13 11.82
CA GLU A 115 -0.98 -23.39 12.26
C GLU A 115 -1.82 -24.63 11.92
N SER A 116 -3.15 -24.51 11.94
CA SER A 116 -4.05 -25.63 11.66
C SER A 116 -4.27 -25.89 10.18
N TYR A 117 -4.31 -24.85 9.35
CA TYR A 117 -4.79 -24.94 7.96
C TYR A 117 -3.80 -24.38 6.94
N GLY A 118 -2.73 -23.72 7.37
CA GLY A 118 -1.73 -23.11 6.48
C GLY A 118 -2.19 -21.83 5.79
N ALA A 119 -1.30 -21.28 4.95
CA ALA A 119 -1.52 -19.99 4.26
C ALA A 119 -2.71 -20.04 3.29
N ASP A 120 -2.91 -21.17 2.60
CA ASP A 120 -3.90 -21.32 1.53
C ASP A 120 -5.36 -21.21 2.00
N TYR A 121 -5.58 -21.38 3.30
CA TYR A 121 -6.91 -21.34 3.89
C TYR A 121 -7.57 -19.94 3.78
N PHE A 122 -6.81 -18.86 3.98
CA PHE A 122 -7.40 -17.54 4.25
C PHE A 122 -8.11 -16.91 3.06
N PHE A 123 -7.58 -17.04 1.84
CA PHE A 123 -8.16 -16.48 0.63
C PHE A 123 -8.80 -17.52 -0.29
N GLN A 124 -8.94 -18.79 0.14
CA GLN A 124 -9.41 -19.89 -0.71
C GLN A 124 -10.72 -19.60 -1.46
N ASN A 125 -11.66 -18.89 -0.82
CA ASN A 125 -12.97 -18.59 -1.39
C ASN A 125 -12.96 -17.41 -2.38
N VAL A 126 -11.90 -16.60 -2.42
CA VAL A 126 -11.80 -15.40 -3.26
C VAL A 126 -10.56 -15.39 -4.15
N ARG A 127 -9.62 -16.31 -3.95
CA ARG A 127 -8.38 -16.45 -4.74
C ARG A 127 -8.64 -16.41 -6.24
N SER A 128 -9.71 -17.04 -6.71
CA SER A 128 -10.04 -17.08 -8.14
C SER A 128 -10.38 -15.71 -8.74
N ILE A 129 -10.71 -14.72 -7.91
CA ILE A 129 -10.93 -13.32 -8.31
C ILE A 129 -9.58 -12.68 -8.64
N PHE A 130 -8.63 -12.77 -7.69
CA PHE A 130 -7.28 -12.19 -7.81
C PHE A 130 -6.45 -12.86 -8.90
N GLN A 131 -6.61 -14.19 -9.10
CA GLN A 131 -5.95 -14.91 -10.19
C GLN A 131 -6.41 -14.45 -11.61
N LYS A 132 -7.63 -13.91 -11.72
CA LYS A 132 -8.22 -13.48 -12.99
C LYS A 132 -8.02 -12.00 -13.29
N ASP A 133 -7.69 -11.21 -12.31
CA ASP A 133 -7.43 -9.78 -12.49
C ASP A 133 -6.00 -9.50 -12.99
N ASP A 134 -5.67 -8.23 -13.10
CA ASP A 134 -4.39 -7.77 -13.62
C ASP A 134 -3.49 -7.18 -12.53
N LEU A 135 -4.10 -6.72 -11.42
CA LEU A 135 -3.42 -6.18 -10.25
C LEU A 135 -4.34 -6.26 -9.05
N SER A 136 -3.91 -6.93 -8.00
CA SER A 136 -4.61 -7.00 -6.71
C SER A 136 -3.88 -6.20 -5.65
N ILE A 137 -4.61 -5.34 -4.94
CA ILE A 137 -4.08 -4.44 -3.90
C ILE A 137 -4.80 -4.74 -2.58
N VAL A 138 -4.05 -4.87 -1.49
CA VAL A 138 -4.58 -4.99 -0.13
C VAL A 138 -4.13 -3.83 0.75
N ASN A 139 -4.92 -3.46 1.76
CA ASN A 139 -4.44 -2.67 2.88
C ASN A 139 -3.91 -3.64 3.95
N MET A 140 -2.58 -3.81 4.02
CA MET A 140 -1.94 -4.69 5.01
C MET A 140 -1.93 -3.99 6.37
N GLU A 141 -2.89 -4.33 7.20
CA GLU A 141 -3.11 -3.73 8.51
C GLU A 141 -2.56 -4.64 9.62
N GLY A 142 -1.36 -4.35 10.08
CA GLY A 142 -0.61 -5.16 11.04
C GLY A 142 0.86 -5.25 10.68
N THR A 143 1.62 -6.02 11.45
CA THR A 143 3.07 -6.17 11.26
C THR A 143 3.48 -7.64 11.11
N LEU A 144 4.45 -7.87 10.22
CA LEU A 144 5.12 -9.16 10.06
C LEU A 144 6.51 -9.04 10.67
N THR A 145 6.67 -9.46 11.93
CA THR A 145 7.89 -9.22 12.72
C THR A 145 7.98 -10.16 13.91
N ASP A 146 9.19 -10.38 14.39
CA ASP A 146 9.47 -11.06 15.65
C ASP A 146 9.70 -10.08 16.82
N GLU A 147 9.57 -8.75 16.57
CA GLU A 147 9.72 -7.74 17.62
C GLU A 147 8.71 -7.94 18.76
N THR A 148 9.17 -7.65 19.99
CA THR A 148 8.37 -7.83 21.20
C THR A 148 7.97 -6.52 21.87
N ALA A 149 8.56 -5.39 21.46
CA ALA A 149 8.28 -4.07 22.02
C ALA A 149 6.95 -3.52 21.50
N ARG A 150 5.83 -4.04 22.06
CA ARG A 150 4.47 -3.64 21.72
C ARG A 150 4.25 -2.16 22.03
N GLU A 151 3.66 -1.43 21.09
CA GLU A 151 3.22 -0.05 21.31
C GLU A 151 2.06 0.02 22.32
N ALA A 152 2.01 1.08 23.11
CA ALA A 152 0.98 1.31 24.14
C ALA A 152 -0.34 1.79 23.48
N LYS A 153 -1.10 0.85 22.92
CA LYS A 153 -2.37 1.08 22.23
C LYS A 153 -3.33 -0.09 22.50
N THR A 154 -4.62 0.11 22.24
CA THR A 154 -5.66 -0.89 22.51
C THR A 154 -5.38 -2.18 21.76
N PHE A 155 -5.13 -2.10 20.46
CA PHE A 155 -4.85 -3.26 19.62
C PHE A 155 -3.49 -3.08 18.94
N ALA A 156 -2.68 -4.14 18.95
CA ALA A 156 -1.40 -4.20 18.26
C ALA A 156 -1.24 -5.58 17.60
N PHE A 157 -1.19 -5.61 16.28
CA PHE A 157 -1.24 -6.85 15.50
C PHE A 157 0.15 -7.26 15.02
N LYS A 158 0.46 -8.53 15.26
CA LYS A 158 1.73 -9.14 14.88
C LYS A 158 1.55 -10.57 14.38
N ALA A 159 2.35 -10.92 13.36
CA ALA A 159 2.55 -12.30 12.93
C ALA A 159 4.01 -12.52 12.47
N PRO A 160 4.46 -13.79 12.40
CA PRO A 160 5.75 -14.13 11.80
C PRO A 160 5.81 -13.75 10.32
N ALA A 161 7.03 -13.46 9.81
CA ALA A 161 7.29 -13.11 8.41
C ALA A 161 6.69 -14.12 7.39
N LYS A 162 6.67 -15.42 7.73
CA LYS A 162 6.10 -16.49 6.90
C LYS A 162 4.63 -16.27 6.50
N TYR A 163 3.89 -15.41 7.22
CA TYR A 163 2.48 -15.11 6.90
C TYR A 163 2.30 -14.27 5.63
N ALA A 164 3.36 -13.67 5.11
CA ALA A 164 3.33 -13.07 3.78
C ALA A 164 2.93 -14.07 2.68
N ALA A 165 3.13 -15.39 2.92
CA ALA A 165 2.67 -16.47 2.05
C ALA A 165 1.15 -16.50 1.85
N ILE A 166 0.35 -15.96 2.79
CA ILE A 166 -1.10 -15.81 2.64
C ILE A 166 -1.42 -14.93 1.42
N LEU A 167 -0.68 -13.84 1.25
CA LEU A 167 -0.87 -12.91 0.13
C LEU A 167 -0.30 -13.48 -1.17
N SER A 168 0.96 -13.91 -1.18
CA SER A 168 1.63 -14.40 -2.39
C SER A 168 0.97 -15.66 -2.95
N GLY A 169 0.53 -16.59 -2.10
CA GLY A 169 -0.25 -17.78 -2.48
C GLY A 169 -1.64 -17.46 -3.03
N SER A 170 -2.11 -16.22 -2.88
CA SER A 170 -3.44 -15.78 -3.29
C SER A 170 -3.44 -14.82 -4.49
N SER A 171 -2.31 -14.67 -5.18
CA SER A 171 -2.13 -13.76 -6.33
C SER A 171 -2.35 -12.28 -5.97
N ILE A 172 -1.90 -11.86 -4.79
CA ILE A 172 -1.86 -10.45 -4.39
C ILE A 172 -0.49 -9.90 -4.78
N GLU A 173 -0.45 -8.79 -5.51
CA GLU A 173 0.79 -8.17 -6.00
C GLU A 173 1.21 -6.96 -5.17
N ALA A 174 0.28 -6.29 -4.48
CA ALA A 174 0.56 -5.01 -3.84
C ALA A 174 -0.06 -4.89 -2.44
N ALA A 175 0.70 -4.30 -1.50
CA ALA A 175 0.26 -4.06 -0.13
C ALA A 175 0.48 -2.61 0.29
N ASN A 176 -0.61 -1.90 0.64
CA ASN A 176 -0.53 -0.61 1.28
C ASN A 176 -0.15 -0.78 2.76
N LEU A 177 0.88 -0.07 3.19
CA LEU A 177 1.35 -0.05 4.59
C LEU A 177 1.08 1.30 5.30
N ALA A 178 0.37 2.23 4.65
CA ALA A 178 0.07 3.52 5.27
C ALA A 178 -1.22 3.42 6.10
N ASN A 179 -1.11 2.88 7.33
CA ASN A 179 -2.21 2.72 8.27
C ASN A 179 -1.74 2.83 9.74
N ASN A 180 -2.68 2.80 10.69
CA ASN A 180 -2.42 2.93 12.12
C ASN A 180 -1.72 1.71 12.74
N HIS A 181 -1.74 0.56 12.06
CA HIS A 181 -1.13 -0.68 12.54
C HIS A 181 0.24 -1.01 11.94
N SER A 182 0.78 -0.13 11.10
CA SER A 182 2.08 -0.37 10.43
C SER A 182 3.28 -0.39 11.38
N HIS A 183 3.13 0.14 12.59
CA HIS A 183 4.22 0.30 13.56
C HIS A 183 3.85 -0.28 14.93
N ASP A 184 3.00 -1.27 14.99
CA ASP A 184 2.46 -1.80 16.24
C ASP A 184 3.52 -2.34 17.20
N TYR A 185 4.70 -2.70 16.69
CA TYR A 185 5.88 -3.10 17.45
C TYR A 185 7.09 -2.20 17.11
N GLY A 186 6.82 -0.91 16.92
CA GLY A 186 7.82 0.12 16.68
C GLY A 186 8.33 0.17 15.24
N LYS A 187 9.36 1.00 15.05
CA LYS A 187 9.91 1.27 13.71
C LYS A 187 10.47 0.01 13.02
N LYS A 188 11.05 -0.91 13.79
CA LYS A 188 11.65 -2.11 13.22
C LYS A 188 10.58 -3.04 12.67
N SER A 189 9.42 -3.17 13.33
CA SER A 189 8.32 -3.99 12.82
C SER A 189 7.83 -3.53 11.44
N TYR A 190 7.82 -2.23 11.16
CA TYR A 190 7.51 -1.69 9.84
C TYR A 190 8.54 -2.13 8.78
N THR A 191 9.84 -2.06 9.11
CA THR A 191 10.90 -2.48 8.17
C THR A 191 10.92 -3.99 7.97
N ASP A 192 10.66 -4.78 9.03
CA ASP A 192 10.55 -6.22 8.93
C ASP A 192 9.37 -6.63 8.03
N THR A 193 8.21 -5.94 8.18
CA THR A 193 7.05 -6.16 7.32
C THR A 193 7.37 -5.89 5.84
N ILE A 194 8.10 -4.81 5.55
CA ILE A 194 8.57 -4.53 4.19
C ILE A 194 9.42 -5.69 3.67
N SER A 195 10.43 -6.14 4.45
CA SER A 195 11.29 -7.24 4.05
C SER A 195 10.52 -8.53 3.82
N ALA A 196 9.61 -8.88 4.72
CA ALA A 196 8.78 -10.08 4.60
C ALA A 196 7.90 -10.07 3.34
N LEU A 197 7.35 -8.91 2.97
CA LEU A 197 6.56 -8.74 1.75
C LEU A 197 7.45 -8.80 0.51
N ASP A 198 8.60 -8.12 0.52
CA ASP A 198 9.55 -8.12 -0.59
C ASP A 198 10.08 -9.56 -0.85
N ASP A 199 10.42 -10.32 0.19
CA ASP A 199 10.84 -11.73 0.12
C ASP A 199 9.74 -12.64 -0.45
N ALA A 200 8.48 -12.31 -0.18
CA ALA A 200 7.31 -13.01 -0.73
C ALA A 200 6.91 -12.55 -2.14
N GLY A 201 7.62 -11.58 -2.73
CA GLY A 201 7.32 -11.00 -4.05
C GLY A 201 6.15 -10.02 -4.06
N ILE A 202 5.73 -9.50 -2.90
CA ILE A 202 4.65 -8.52 -2.75
C ILE A 202 5.23 -7.11 -2.69
N ALA A 203 4.84 -6.24 -3.62
CA ALA A 203 5.32 -4.88 -3.65
C ALA A 203 4.62 -4.01 -2.59
N SER A 204 5.36 -3.59 -1.57
CA SER A 204 4.84 -2.72 -0.51
C SER A 204 4.91 -1.24 -0.88
N PHE A 205 3.89 -0.47 -0.55
CA PHE A 205 3.85 0.98 -0.73
C PHE A 205 3.14 1.66 0.45
N GLY A 206 3.17 3.00 0.47
CA GLY A 206 2.54 3.79 1.52
C GLY A 206 3.45 4.89 2.07
N TYR A 207 2.89 5.89 2.71
CA TYR A 207 3.58 7.09 3.16
C TYR A 207 4.30 7.81 2.01
N ASN A 208 5.65 7.85 2.03
CA ASN A 208 6.47 8.42 0.96
C ASN A 208 6.99 7.39 -0.06
N ARG A 209 6.62 6.12 0.10
CA ARG A 209 6.93 5.05 -0.85
C ARG A 209 5.78 4.94 -1.84
N VAL A 210 6.03 5.21 -3.11
CA VAL A 210 5.06 5.06 -4.20
C VAL A 210 5.56 4.01 -5.19
N LYS A 211 4.65 3.32 -5.87
CA LYS A 211 5.00 2.28 -6.84
C LYS A 211 4.38 2.57 -8.21
N ILE A 212 5.09 2.18 -9.25
CA ILE A 212 4.56 2.05 -10.61
C ILE A 212 4.48 0.57 -10.96
N PHE A 213 3.29 0.08 -11.26
CA PHE A 213 3.10 -1.24 -11.82
C PHE A 213 2.98 -1.14 -13.34
N LYS A 214 3.85 -1.85 -14.07
CA LYS A 214 3.72 -2.01 -15.52
C LYS A 214 2.89 -3.26 -15.81
N VAL A 215 1.66 -3.06 -16.24
CA VAL A 215 0.68 -4.14 -16.46
C VAL A 215 0.15 -4.03 -17.88
N LYS A 216 0.35 -5.05 -18.71
CA LYS A 216 -0.07 -5.03 -20.13
C LYS A 216 0.39 -3.77 -20.90
N GLY A 217 1.56 -3.24 -20.56
CA GLY A 217 2.11 -2.02 -21.17
C GLY A 217 1.63 -0.70 -20.55
N ILE A 218 0.64 -0.73 -19.65
CA ILE A 218 0.12 0.45 -18.94
C ILE A 218 0.87 0.62 -17.63
N LYS A 219 1.23 1.87 -17.31
CA LYS A 219 1.83 2.25 -16.03
C LYS A 219 0.74 2.66 -15.04
N VAL A 220 0.48 1.82 -14.04
CA VAL A 220 -0.42 2.10 -12.92
C VAL A 220 0.40 2.59 -11.74
N GLY A 221 0.22 3.84 -11.35
CA GLY A 221 0.85 4.43 -10.17
C GLY A 221 -0.02 4.24 -8.94
N VAL A 222 0.58 3.81 -7.82
CA VAL A 222 -0.14 3.66 -6.55
C VAL A 222 0.57 4.41 -5.44
N THR A 223 -0.21 4.97 -4.52
CA THR A 223 0.26 5.60 -3.29
C THR A 223 -0.67 5.34 -2.13
N GLY A 224 -0.13 5.35 -0.91
CA GLY A 224 -0.88 5.18 0.32
C GLY A 224 -0.70 6.39 1.26
N ILE A 225 -1.79 6.87 1.81
CA ILE A 225 -1.86 8.01 2.74
C ILE A 225 -2.53 7.57 4.04
N TYR A 226 -1.84 7.70 5.15
CA TYR A 226 -2.38 7.50 6.48
C TYR A 226 -2.88 8.82 7.04
N GLU A 227 -4.18 8.88 7.35
CA GLU A 227 -4.85 10.07 7.82
C GLU A 227 -5.88 9.73 8.91
N LEU A 228 -5.54 9.68 10.16
CA LEU A 228 -6.50 9.59 11.28
C LEU A 228 -6.42 10.78 12.25
N ALA A 229 -5.31 11.52 12.24
CA ALA A 229 -5.09 12.60 13.20
C ALA A 229 -4.57 13.89 12.54
N ASP A 230 -4.03 13.80 11.36
CA ASP A 230 -3.36 14.94 10.70
C ASP A 230 -4.28 15.66 9.69
N HIS A 231 -5.40 15.06 9.35
CA HIS A 231 -6.45 15.63 8.52
C HIS A 231 -5.87 16.35 7.27
N GLN A 232 -6.26 17.58 7.04
CA GLN A 232 -5.83 18.38 5.88
C GLN A 232 -4.31 18.63 5.79
N LYS A 233 -3.53 18.38 6.86
CA LYS A 233 -2.07 18.41 6.79
C LYS A 233 -1.51 17.37 5.82
N ARG A 234 -2.27 16.31 5.52
CA ARG A 234 -1.89 15.30 4.53
C ARG A 234 -2.01 15.77 3.08
N ALA A 235 -2.67 16.90 2.82
CA ALA A 235 -2.80 17.47 1.50
C ALA A 235 -1.45 17.63 0.76
N SER A 236 -0.41 18.07 1.47
CA SER A 236 0.92 18.21 0.89
C SER A 236 1.54 16.87 0.47
N GLN A 237 1.30 15.80 1.23
CA GLN A 237 1.77 14.45 0.91
C GLN A 237 1.03 13.90 -0.32
N VAL A 238 -0.30 14.08 -0.40
CA VAL A 238 -1.12 13.72 -1.56
C VAL A 238 -0.55 14.35 -2.82
N LYS A 239 -0.41 15.69 -2.84
CA LYS A 239 0.15 16.44 -3.97
C LYS A 239 1.53 15.96 -4.39
N LYS A 240 2.42 15.77 -3.43
CA LYS A 240 3.80 15.36 -3.66
C LYS A 240 3.89 13.97 -4.27
N ASN A 241 3.12 13.01 -3.74
CA ASN A 241 3.13 11.63 -4.21
C ASN A 241 2.53 11.53 -5.62
N ILE A 242 1.39 12.18 -5.89
CA ILE A 242 0.77 12.21 -7.21
C ILE A 242 1.69 12.87 -8.23
N LYS A 243 2.32 14.00 -7.88
CA LYS A 243 3.31 14.67 -8.74
C LYS A 243 4.47 13.76 -9.12
N ALA A 244 4.98 12.95 -8.16
CA ALA A 244 6.04 11.98 -8.42
C ALA A 244 5.60 10.88 -9.39
N LEU A 245 4.38 10.33 -9.21
CA LEU A 245 3.81 9.34 -10.10
C LEU A 245 3.58 9.88 -11.52
N LYS A 246 3.04 11.10 -11.65
CA LYS A 246 2.88 11.78 -12.95
C LYS A 246 4.23 11.98 -13.65
N LYS A 247 5.25 12.46 -12.92
CA LYS A 247 6.62 12.62 -13.46
C LYS A 247 7.23 11.32 -13.93
N ALA A 248 6.90 10.19 -13.30
CA ALA A 248 7.36 8.85 -13.70
C ALA A 248 6.56 8.28 -14.89
N GLY A 249 5.54 9.02 -15.37
CA GLY A 249 4.72 8.65 -16.51
C GLY A 249 3.61 7.66 -16.18
N ALA A 250 3.07 7.68 -14.95
CA ALA A 250 1.86 6.92 -14.63
C ALA A 250 0.71 7.37 -15.53
N GLN A 251 -0.01 6.39 -16.09
CA GLN A 251 -1.17 6.60 -16.97
C GLN A 251 -2.49 6.42 -16.20
N ILE A 252 -2.44 5.67 -15.11
CA ILE A 252 -3.52 5.52 -14.14
C ILE A 252 -2.90 5.76 -12.76
N ILE A 253 -3.54 6.56 -11.92
CA ILE A 253 -3.08 6.84 -10.56
C ILE A 253 -4.17 6.46 -9.57
N ILE A 254 -3.82 5.58 -8.62
CA ILE A 254 -4.69 5.11 -7.54
C ILE A 254 -4.13 5.61 -6.21
N VAL A 255 -4.98 6.27 -5.44
CA VAL A 255 -4.65 6.74 -4.08
C VAL A 255 -5.42 5.91 -3.07
N ASN A 256 -4.69 5.23 -2.18
CA ASN A 256 -5.26 4.46 -1.07
C ASN A 256 -5.17 5.32 0.20
N PHE A 257 -6.29 5.63 0.80
CA PHE A 257 -6.34 6.30 2.11
C PHE A 257 -6.67 5.31 3.21
N HIS A 258 -6.07 5.52 4.37
CA HIS A 258 -6.49 4.91 5.63
C HIS A 258 -6.94 6.05 6.54
N TRP A 259 -8.26 6.24 6.69
CA TRP A 259 -8.88 7.46 7.19
C TRP A 259 -10.26 7.24 7.81
N GLY A 260 -10.90 8.34 8.26
CA GLY A 260 -12.28 8.33 8.73
C GLY A 260 -12.42 7.81 10.16
N ILE A 261 -13.64 7.44 10.51
CA ILE A 261 -14.02 7.02 11.86
C ILE A 261 -14.63 5.62 11.78
N GLU A 262 -14.16 4.71 12.65
CA GLU A 262 -14.67 3.35 12.70
C GLU A 262 -16.21 3.31 12.85
N LYS A 263 -16.83 2.41 12.08
CA LYS A 263 -18.29 2.14 12.07
C LYS A 263 -19.17 3.32 11.65
N GLN A 264 -18.61 4.39 11.12
CA GLN A 264 -19.38 5.42 10.45
C GLN A 264 -19.59 5.09 8.98
N TYR A 265 -20.85 5.11 8.54
CA TYR A 265 -21.24 4.79 7.15
C TYR A 265 -21.20 6.00 6.22
N THR A 266 -21.08 7.20 6.79
CA THR A 266 -21.03 8.45 6.03
C THR A 266 -19.63 9.05 6.16
N PRO A 267 -18.94 9.29 5.03
CA PRO A 267 -17.62 9.90 5.05
C PRO A 267 -17.66 11.31 5.66
N ASP A 268 -16.66 11.64 6.45
CA ASP A 268 -16.51 12.97 7.03
C ASP A 268 -15.98 14.00 6.01
N GLU A 269 -15.93 15.27 6.41
CA GLU A 269 -15.48 16.36 5.55
C GLU A 269 -13.98 16.29 5.19
N ASN A 270 -13.13 15.68 6.06
CA ASN A 270 -11.71 15.48 5.76
C ASN A 270 -11.53 14.41 4.68
N GLN A 271 -12.28 13.31 4.77
CA GLN A 271 -12.29 12.25 3.75
C GLN A 271 -12.70 12.84 2.39
N LYS A 272 -13.83 13.56 2.32
CA LYS A 272 -14.31 14.19 1.07
C LYS A 272 -13.29 15.17 0.50
N ALA A 273 -12.78 16.09 1.34
CA ALA A 273 -11.84 17.11 0.89
C ALA A 273 -10.52 16.52 0.37
N LEU A 274 -9.98 15.46 1.01
CA LEU A 274 -8.77 14.80 0.56
C LEU A 274 -8.99 13.93 -0.67
N ALA A 275 -10.18 13.30 -0.80
CA ALA A 275 -10.56 12.57 -2.01
C ALA A 275 -10.64 13.49 -3.21
N HIS A 276 -11.39 14.59 -3.08
CA HIS A 276 -11.51 15.59 -4.14
C HIS A 276 -10.16 16.18 -4.52
N LEU A 277 -9.33 16.54 -3.54
CA LEU A 277 -7.96 16.99 -3.77
C LEU A 277 -7.14 15.97 -4.58
N ALA A 278 -7.23 14.68 -4.23
CA ALA A 278 -6.48 13.65 -4.94
C ALA A 278 -6.91 13.57 -6.41
N ILE A 279 -8.21 13.63 -6.69
CA ILE A 279 -8.74 13.65 -8.06
C ILE A 279 -8.31 14.90 -8.80
N ASP A 280 -8.40 16.09 -8.20
CA ASP A 280 -8.00 17.37 -8.79
C ASP A 280 -6.49 17.41 -9.11
N GLU A 281 -5.66 16.76 -8.29
CA GLU A 281 -4.22 16.60 -8.55
C GLU A 281 -3.92 15.55 -9.61
N GLY A 282 -4.91 14.76 -10.05
CA GLY A 282 -4.83 13.83 -11.17
C GLY A 282 -4.85 12.36 -10.81
N ALA A 283 -5.41 11.99 -9.66
CA ALA A 283 -5.78 10.60 -9.39
C ALA A 283 -6.97 10.16 -10.26
N ASP A 284 -6.98 8.89 -10.64
CA ASP A 284 -8.07 8.28 -11.40
C ASP A 284 -9.03 7.49 -10.51
N LEU A 285 -8.54 7.04 -9.36
CA LEU A 285 -9.30 6.28 -8.38
C LEU A 285 -8.80 6.58 -6.98
N VAL A 286 -9.74 6.79 -6.06
CA VAL A 286 -9.50 6.87 -4.62
C VAL A 286 -10.15 5.68 -3.93
N ILE A 287 -9.41 5.02 -3.04
CA ILE A 287 -9.87 3.87 -2.25
C ILE A 287 -9.68 4.20 -0.77
N GLY A 288 -10.74 4.05 0.02
CA GLY A 288 -10.72 4.27 1.47
C GLY A 288 -10.66 2.97 2.26
N HIS A 289 -9.97 3.02 3.41
CA HIS A 289 -9.79 1.95 4.38
C HIS A 289 -9.97 2.51 5.79
N HIS A 290 -10.10 1.68 6.82
CA HIS A 290 -10.22 1.97 8.24
C HIS A 290 -11.63 2.00 8.83
N PRO A 291 -12.69 2.54 8.21
CA PRO A 291 -13.99 2.62 8.90
C PRO A 291 -14.59 1.26 9.27
N HIS A 292 -14.06 0.14 8.72
CA HIS A 292 -14.55 -1.23 8.92
C HIS A 292 -16.03 -1.43 8.55
N VAL A 293 -16.55 -0.52 7.74
CA VAL A 293 -17.87 -0.55 7.12
C VAL A 293 -17.78 -0.07 5.68
N LEU A 294 -18.79 -0.37 4.86
CA LEU A 294 -18.87 0.15 3.51
C LEU A 294 -19.44 1.56 3.55
N GLU A 295 -18.63 2.53 3.20
CA GLU A 295 -19.06 3.90 2.95
C GLU A 295 -19.56 4.07 1.51
N GLY A 296 -20.11 5.24 1.20
CA GLY A 296 -20.66 5.54 -0.13
C GLY A 296 -19.58 5.61 -1.22
N ILE A 297 -20.01 5.39 -2.46
CA ILE A 297 -19.19 5.61 -3.65
C ILE A 297 -19.60 6.92 -4.29
N GLU A 298 -18.65 7.83 -4.47
CA GLU A 298 -18.86 9.11 -5.13
C GLU A 298 -18.21 9.13 -6.49
N LYS A 299 -18.87 9.79 -7.47
CA LYS A 299 -18.27 10.18 -8.73
C LYS A 299 -18.00 11.68 -8.73
N TYR A 300 -16.74 12.06 -8.67
CA TYR A 300 -16.29 13.45 -8.67
C TYR A 300 -15.38 13.71 -9.87
N ASN A 301 -15.68 14.77 -10.66
CA ASN A 301 -14.96 15.12 -11.89
C ASN A 301 -14.74 13.92 -12.85
N GLY A 302 -15.73 13.02 -12.95
CA GLY A 302 -15.68 11.85 -13.81
C GLY A 302 -14.86 10.66 -13.28
N LYS A 303 -14.29 10.78 -12.10
CA LYS A 303 -13.49 9.76 -11.39
C LYS A 303 -14.26 9.24 -10.15
N TYR A 304 -13.76 8.19 -9.50
CA TYR A 304 -14.42 7.56 -8.36
C TYR A 304 -13.52 7.54 -7.15
#